data_6f07e1f987719f9f2a4172ff1698d5b4
#
_entry.id   6f07e1f987719f9f2a4172ff1698d5b4
#
_cell.length_a   1.000
_cell.length_b   1.000
_cell.length_c   1.000
_cell.angle_alpha   90.00
_cell.angle_beta   90.00
_cell.angle_gamma   90.00
#
_symmetry.space_group_name_H-M   'P 1'
#
loop_
_entity.id
_entity.type
_entity.pdbx_description
1 polymer ?
#
loop_
_entity_poly.entity_id
_entity_poly.type
_entity_poly.pdbx_seq_one_letter_code
_entity_poly.pdbx_strand_id
1 'polypeptide(L)'
;MTGPDPVRLSVVIPTRNAAPWIEETLESVLQQRVDAMEVLVLDNGSSDATGSIVDAAGRRDGRVRRIASRATSAGDARNEGVDVAVGEYLAFADSDDLVPDGAYEALLGALDESGSDMAVGDHLKFSSVATWSPTERWYPFDRRHLCARPTEHAGLLAGRACWNRVFRRSFWDRAGLRFPSLASLEDMLPMTRALVEARTIDVVPDCVYLYRERDDASSLSRRADAATTRRYLEQEQACAELVRGDDALRAEHELVVLDADGWAHLSRFLSTAPDADETALVDDALGPLLGMLDLHRLAEVGPPRRMLWALLVAGEWPAAARFVAGTDPDDRGGRATAWLQAVDVLRAVGDPHGLLAGLVSEGLLPALVNGADAVDRSELQRLLVGADTLPVTAATSELVSAMQTAVVSGSADVVADVSALRHVVPLVVDRVDGSTAGVVVEGPLAAELPLPLTLELRLGAAERSVTAAVTSGRWRADVSGDDLDPGRWSVAARLGDLPQSFPVVTARMPLPPLDDGYPVQPLADRKDGWRFLLDRRTTARKGLAGVLGRVRGRLR
;
A
#
# COMPACT_ATOMS: atom_id res chain seq x y z
N MET A 1 10.52 21.13 55.09
CA MET A 1 11.05 21.37 53.71
C MET A 1 10.68 20.09 52.93
N THR A 2 9.62 20.17 52.17
CA THR A 2 9.29 19.11 51.19
C THR A 2 10.44 19.11 50.16
N GLY A 3 11.11 17.98 49.98
CA GLY A 3 12.08 17.80 48.90
C GLY A 3 11.44 18.16 47.56
N PRO A 4 12.23 18.36 46.50
CA PRO A 4 11.68 18.56 45.18
C PRO A 4 10.74 17.39 44.86
N ASP A 5 9.60 17.69 44.22
CA ASP A 5 8.66 16.64 43.78
C ASP A 5 9.41 15.63 42.91
N PRO A 6 9.13 14.33 43.06
CA PRO A 6 9.81 13.29 42.28
C PRO A 6 9.53 13.53 40.79
N VAL A 7 10.59 13.38 39.96
CA VAL A 7 10.46 13.50 38.51
C VAL A 7 9.49 12.44 37.99
N ARG A 8 8.48 12.87 37.28
CA ARG A 8 7.47 11.99 36.71
C ARG A 8 7.90 11.43 35.36
N LEU A 9 8.40 12.26 34.46
CA LEU A 9 8.79 11.88 33.10
C LEU A 9 10.23 12.31 32.81
N SER A 10 11.06 11.35 32.39
CA SER A 10 12.34 11.64 31.76
C SER A 10 12.23 11.50 30.24
N VAL A 11 12.52 12.56 29.51
CA VAL A 11 12.59 12.56 28.05
C VAL A 11 14.05 12.52 27.63
N VAL A 12 14.45 11.49 26.90
CA VAL A 12 15.83 11.25 26.46
C VAL A 12 15.97 11.61 24.98
N ILE A 13 16.86 12.54 24.66
CA ILE A 13 17.08 13.08 23.31
C ILE A 13 18.55 12.86 22.92
N PRO A 14 18.88 11.82 22.11
CA PRO A 14 20.21 11.71 21.52
C PRO A 14 20.38 12.81 20.48
N THR A 15 21.53 13.49 20.47
CA THR A 15 21.77 14.57 19.51
C THR A 15 23.19 14.59 18.99
N ARG A 16 23.34 14.88 17.70
CA ARG A 16 24.61 15.14 17.04
C ARG A 16 24.40 16.02 15.81
N ASN A 17 25.02 17.22 15.82
CA ASN A 17 24.93 18.17 14.70
C ASN A 17 23.49 18.47 14.27
N ALA A 18 22.64 18.79 15.24
CA ALA A 18 21.22 19.06 15.05
C ALA A 18 20.86 20.56 15.17
N ALA A 19 21.84 21.46 15.03
CA ALA A 19 21.62 22.90 15.18
C ALA A 19 20.42 23.48 14.39
N PRO A 20 20.08 23.00 13.18
CA PRO A 20 18.92 23.51 12.44
C PRO A 20 17.55 23.20 13.09
N TRP A 21 17.47 22.16 13.95
CA TRP A 21 16.17 21.61 14.38
C TRP A 21 16.01 21.55 15.90
N ILE A 22 17.12 21.39 16.67
CA ILE A 22 17.07 21.07 18.09
C ILE A 22 16.34 22.13 18.94
N GLU A 23 16.33 23.39 18.54
CA GLU A 23 15.59 24.43 19.27
C GLU A 23 14.08 24.19 19.18
N GLU A 24 13.56 23.92 17.97
CA GLU A 24 12.15 23.62 17.73
C GLU A 24 11.73 22.32 18.44
N THR A 25 12.57 21.28 18.38
CA THR A 25 12.36 20.03 19.12
C THR A 25 12.23 20.26 20.61
N LEU A 26 13.17 21.01 21.22
CA LEU A 26 13.13 21.31 22.65
C LEU A 26 11.89 22.13 23.04
N GLU A 27 11.52 23.11 22.22
CA GLU A 27 10.30 23.90 22.46
C GLU A 27 9.06 23.02 22.46
N SER A 28 8.92 22.10 21.50
CA SER A 28 7.78 21.19 21.42
C SER A 28 7.68 20.25 22.64
N VAL A 29 8.82 19.77 23.15
CA VAL A 29 8.88 18.94 24.37
C VAL A 29 8.57 19.78 25.63
N LEU A 30 9.11 20.99 25.73
CA LEU A 30 8.93 21.84 26.91
C LEU A 30 7.51 22.43 27.03
N GLN A 31 6.76 22.51 25.94
CA GLN A 31 5.36 22.92 25.92
C GLN A 31 4.39 21.84 26.45
N GLN A 32 4.83 20.60 26.61
CA GLN A 32 4.01 19.54 27.19
C GLN A 32 3.66 19.86 28.65
N ARG A 33 2.37 19.69 29.00
CA ARG A 33 1.82 20.01 30.33
C ARG A 33 2.03 18.85 31.30
N VAL A 34 3.29 18.47 31.51
CA VAL A 34 3.66 17.39 32.42
C VAL A 34 4.37 18.02 33.62
N ASP A 35 3.76 17.84 34.80
CA ASP A 35 4.38 18.24 36.04
C ASP A 35 5.64 17.40 36.31
N ALA A 36 6.70 18.04 36.81
CA ALA A 36 7.95 17.39 37.18
C ALA A 36 8.57 16.53 36.03
N MET A 37 8.79 17.15 34.87
CA MET A 37 9.51 16.57 33.74
C MET A 37 10.99 16.97 33.75
N GLU A 38 11.90 16.06 33.36
CA GLU A 38 13.27 16.38 32.95
C GLU A 38 13.52 16.03 31.48
N VAL A 39 14.36 16.81 30.81
CA VAL A 39 14.76 16.62 29.41
C VAL A 39 16.27 16.43 29.35
N LEU A 40 16.69 15.21 29.02
CA LEU A 40 18.09 14.79 28.98
C LEU A 40 18.58 14.78 27.55
N VAL A 41 19.40 15.76 27.18
CA VAL A 41 19.94 15.89 25.82
C VAL A 41 21.35 15.30 25.82
N LEU A 42 21.51 14.16 25.18
CA LEU A 42 22.77 13.40 25.08
C LEU A 42 23.56 13.88 23.86
N ASP A 43 24.45 14.85 24.07
CA ASP A 43 25.26 15.45 23.00
C ASP A 43 26.45 14.54 22.66
N ASN A 44 26.33 13.81 21.56
CA ASN A 44 27.32 12.88 21.07
C ASN A 44 28.38 13.58 20.20
N GLY A 45 29.05 14.56 20.78
CA GLY A 45 30.18 15.25 20.16
C GLY A 45 29.79 16.14 18.98
N SER A 46 28.76 16.97 19.11
CA SER A 46 28.40 17.95 18.09
C SER A 46 29.54 18.95 17.85
N SER A 47 29.78 19.27 16.59
CA SER A 47 30.78 20.23 16.12
C SER A 47 30.18 21.54 15.62
N ASP A 48 28.86 21.60 15.53
CA ASP A 48 28.07 22.78 15.14
C ASP A 48 27.53 23.55 16.37
N ALA A 49 26.54 24.41 16.18
CA ALA A 49 25.93 25.21 17.24
C ALA A 49 25.01 24.41 18.18
N THR A 50 24.80 23.11 17.99
CA THR A 50 23.88 22.28 18.79
C THR A 50 24.10 22.43 20.29
N GLY A 51 25.34 22.23 20.76
CA GLY A 51 25.65 22.31 22.19
C GLY A 51 25.34 23.70 22.79
N SER A 52 25.63 24.79 22.07
CA SER A 52 25.35 26.14 22.53
C SER A 52 23.84 26.45 22.59
N ILE A 53 23.05 25.90 21.67
CA ILE A 53 21.58 26.02 21.65
C ILE A 53 20.98 25.28 22.85
N VAL A 54 21.40 24.06 23.10
CA VAL A 54 20.94 23.25 24.25
C VAL A 54 21.32 23.92 25.58
N ASP A 55 22.54 24.45 25.72
CA ASP A 55 22.98 25.17 26.92
C ASP A 55 22.17 26.45 27.12
N ALA A 56 21.78 27.14 26.05
CA ALA A 56 20.91 28.31 26.13
C ALA A 56 19.50 27.93 26.57
N ALA A 57 18.96 26.82 26.08
CA ALA A 57 17.68 26.26 26.50
C ALA A 57 17.70 25.89 28.00
N GLY A 58 18.76 25.22 28.47
CA GLY A 58 18.94 24.85 29.88
C GLY A 58 19.08 26.04 30.83
N ARG A 59 19.60 27.17 30.35
CA ARG A 59 19.57 28.45 31.13
C ARG A 59 18.19 29.10 31.22
N ARG A 60 17.35 28.92 30.20
CA ARG A 60 15.97 29.42 30.16
C ARG A 60 15.01 28.55 30.95
N ASP A 61 15.21 27.22 30.89
CA ASP A 61 14.35 26.23 31.52
C ASP A 61 15.19 25.16 32.20
N GLY A 62 15.16 25.13 33.53
CA GLY A 62 15.95 24.16 34.33
C GLY A 62 15.59 22.69 34.16
N ARG A 63 14.53 22.38 33.44
CA ARG A 63 14.19 20.98 33.08
C ARG A 63 15.18 20.40 32.06
N VAL A 64 15.82 21.25 31.23
CA VAL A 64 16.78 20.79 30.18
C VAL A 64 18.18 20.64 30.76
N ARG A 65 18.73 19.46 30.57
CA ARG A 65 20.11 19.12 30.94
C ARG A 65 20.88 18.59 29.75
N ARG A 66 21.94 19.30 29.33
CA ARG A 66 22.88 18.74 28.35
C ARG A 66 23.88 17.82 29.05
N ILE A 67 24.03 16.63 28.51
CA ILE A 67 24.97 15.61 28.96
C ILE A 67 25.94 15.34 27.82
N ALA A 68 27.23 15.52 28.06
CA ALA A 68 28.27 15.14 27.10
C ALA A 68 28.35 13.62 27.04
N SER A 69 27.91 13.06 25.90
CA SER A 69 27.87 11.63 25.66
C SER A 69 29.22 11.14 25.09
N ARG A 70 29.61 9.92 25.44
CA ARG A 70 30.70 9.18 24.83
C ARG A 70 30.23 8.11 23.85
N ALA A 71 28.92 8.10 23.59
CA ALA A 71 28.24 7.14 22.72
C ALA A 71 28.86 7.13 21.31
N THR A 72 28.82 5.99 20.67
CA THR A 72 29.21 5.81 19.27
C THR A 72 28.00 5.74 18.34
N SER A 73 26.82 5.57 18.91
CA SER A 73 25.53 5.47 18.20
C SER A 73 24.42 6.22 18.93
N ALA A 74 23.27 6.41 18.28
CA ALA A 74 22.08 6.97 18.92
C ALA A 74 21.54 6.01 20.00
N GLY A 75 21.62 4.70 19.77
CA GLY A 75 21.24 3.68 20.76
C GLY A 75 22.09 3.75 22.03
N ASP A 76 23.42 3.89 21.90
CA ASP A 76 24.30 4.05 23.06
C ASP A 76 23.97 5.34 23.83
N ALA A 77 23.71 6.44 23.12
CA ALA A 77 23.33 7.71 23.74
C ALA A 77 21.98 7.59 24.48
N ARG A 78 20.99 6.92 23.91
CA ARG A 78 19.72 6.65 24.61
C ARG A 78 19.95 5.82 25.87
N ASN A 79 20.80 4.80 25.83
CA ASN A 79 21.15 3.99 27.00
C ASN A 79 21.83 4.84 28.09
N GLU A 80 22.81 5.69 27.75
CA GLU A 80 23.42 6.62 28.70
C GLU A 80 22.37 7.54 29.33
N GLY A 81 21.39 8.02 28.54
CA GLY A 81 20.28 8.84 29.02
C GLY A 81 19.38 8.09 29.99
N VAL A 82 19.03 6.83 29.68
CA VAL A 82 18.24 5.99 30.57
C VAL A 82 18.96 5.74 31.90
N ASP A 83 20.29 5.54 31.89
CA ASP A 83 21.08 5.27 33.08
C ASP A 83 21.09 6.45 34.08
N VAL A 84 20.93 7.67 33.59
CA VAL A 84 20.88 8.91 34.44
C VAL A 84 19.48 9.47 34.62
N ALA A 85 18.46 8.92 33.96
CA ALA A 85 17.07 9.29 34.09
C ALA A 85 16.54 8.89 35.47
N VAL A 86 15.73 9.77 36.09
CA VAL A 86 15.16 9.54 37.43
C VAL A 86 13.62 9.53 37.42
N GLY A 87 13.00 9.71 36.25
CA GLY A 87 11.54 9.74 36.11
C GLY A 87 10.90 8.38 36.33
N GLU A 88 9.65 8.40 36.83
CA GLU A 88 8.80 7.24 36.91
C GLU A 88 8.51 6.62 35.53
N TYR A 89 8.46 7.50 34.53
CA TYR A 89 8.24 7.14 33.12
C TYR A 89 9.42 7.58 32.26
N LEU A 90 9.60 6.88 31.15
CA LEU A 90 10.60 7.16 30.12
C LEU A 90 9.93 7.45 28.79
N ALA A 91 10.35 8.52 28.13
CA ALA A 91 10.05 8.82 26.73
C ALA A 91 11.35 9.10 25.97
N PHE A 92 11.29 8.93 24.64
CA PHE A 92 12.38 9.24 23.74
C PHE A 92 11.91 10.23 22.67
N ALA A 93 12.79 11.09 22.20
CA ALA A 93 12.55 11.93 21.04
C ALA A 93 13.84 12.08 20.25
N ASP A 94 13.76 12.19 18.93
CA ASP A 94 14.91 12.51 18.10
C ASP A 94 15.10 14.02 17.99
N SER A 95 16.33 14.48 17.81
CA SER A 95 16.72 15.88 17.92
C SER A 95 16.28 16.78 16.74
N ASP A 96 15.58 16.21 15.77
CA ASP A 96 15.10 16.87 14.56
C ASP A 96 13.58 16.74 14.33
N ASP A 97 12.87 16.12 15.30
CA ASP A 97 11.45 15.84 15.25
C ASP A 97 10.64 16.72 16.22
N LEU A 98 9.31 16.55 16.22
CA LEU A 98 8.39 17.34 17.05
C LEU A 98 7.45 16.44 17.87
N VAL A 99 7.15 16.90 19.09
CA VAL A 99 6.15 16.29 19.97
C VAL A 99 4.91 17.20 19.98
N PRO A 100 3.76 16.77 19.38
CA PRO A 100 2.54 17.57 19.36
C PRO A 100 2.04 17.95 20.76
N ASP A 101 1.35 19.08 20.85
CA ASP A 101 0.76 19.55 22.11
C ASP A 101 -0.22 18.49 22.69
N GLY A 102 -0.08 18.19 23.99
CA GLY A 102 -0.89 17.19 24.67
C GLY A 102 -0.46 15.73 24.49
N ALA A 103 0.60 15.45 23.72
CA ALA A 103 1.05 14.09 23.43
C ALA A 103 1.43 13.31 24.69
N TYR A 104 2.28 13.87 25.55
CA TYR A 104 2.68 13.18 26.77
C TYR A 104 1.55 13.13 27.80
N GLU A 105 0.65 14.12 27.85
CA GLU A 105 -0.54 14.03 28.69
C GLU A 105 -1.46 12.87 28.30
N ALA A 106 -1.67 12.64 26.99
CA ALA A 106 -2.49 11.53 26.51
C ALA A 106 -1.88 10.17 26.89
N LEU A 107 -0.57 10.00 26.67
CA LEU A 107 0.13 8.74 26.98
C LEU A 107 0.22 8.49 28.48
N LEU A 108 0.60 9.50 29.28
CA LEU A 108 0.69 9.37 30.76
C LEU A 108 -0.67 9.18 31.39
N GLY A 109 -1.70 9.91 30.90
CA GLY A 109 -3.07 9.77 31.39
C GLY A 109 -3.62 8.35 31.16
N ALA A 110 -3.26 7.72 30.03
CA ALA A 110 -3.60 6.31 29.80
C ALA A 110 -2.91 5.39 30.82
N LEU A 111 -1.60 5.55 31.01
CA LEU A 111 -0.82 4.75 31.96
C LEU A 111 -1.25 4.92 33.41
N ASP A 112 -1.66 6.12 33.83
CA ASP A 112 -2.17 6.39 35.18
C ASP A 112 -3.51 5.70 35.41
N GLU A 113 -4.38 5.70 34.40
CA GLU A 113 -5.70 5.09 34.49
C GLU A 113 -5.61 3.55 34.50
N SER A 114 -4.75 2.99 33.68
CA SER A 114 -4.68 1.53 33.42
C SER A 114 -3.70 0.80 34.31
N GLY A 115 -2.57 1.42 34.66
CA GLY A 115 -1.43 0.75 35.27
C GLY A 115 -0.61 -0.09 34.28
N SER A 116 -0.82 0.05 32.98
CA SER A 116 -0.10 -0.70 31.92
C SER A 116 1.40 -0.44 31.94
N ASP A 117 2.15 -1.34 31.30
CA ASP A 117 3.62 -1.31 31.23
C ASP A 117 4.13 -0.23 30.29
N MET A 118 3.42 0.04 29.19
CA MET A 118 3.70 1.13 28.26
C MET A 118 2.43 1.62 27.56
N ALA A 119 2.48 2.86 27.05
CA ALA A 119 1.47 3.42 26.17
C ALA A 119 2.10 3.80 24.82
N VAL A 120 1.34 3.63 23.74
CA VAL A 120 1.73 3.96 22.37
C VAL A 120 0.65 4.80 21.71
N GLY A 121 1.04 5.82 20.94
CA GLY A 121 0.13 6.65 20.17
C GLY A 121 0.47 6.70 18.69
N ASP A 122 -0.42 7.30 17.91
CA ASP A 122 -0.23 7.49 16.47
C ASP A 122 0.93 8.46 16.20
N HIS A 123 1.46 8.40 15.00
CA HIS A 123 2.47 9.33 14.53
C HIS A 123 2.29 9.65 13.05
N LEU A 124 2.71 10.84 12.68
CA LEU A 124 2.71 11.26 11.30
C LEU A 124 4.14 11.55 10.85
N LYS A 125 4.41 11.29 9.59
CA LYS A 125 5.57 11.83 8.90
C LYS A 125 5.19 13.14 8.24
N PHE A 126 6.12 14.11 8.25
CA PHE A 126 5.93 15.36 7.56
C PHE A 126 7.18 15.81 6.81
N SER A 127 6.96 16.46 5.69
CA SER A 127 7.97 17.12 4.87
C SER A 127 7.57 18.57 4.63
N SER A 128 8.33 19.30 3.82
CA SER A 128 7.98 20.67 3.41
C SER A 128 6.68 20.76 2.60
N VAL A 129 6.17 19.63 2.06
CA VAL A 129 5.04 19.61 1.09
C VAL A 129 3.90 18.67 1.48
N ALA A 130 4.10 17.75 2.41
CA ALA A 130 3.10 16.72 2.73
C ALA A 130 3.19 16.24 4.18
N THR A 131 2.06 15.71 4.67
CA THR A 131 1.96 14.99 5.94
C THR A 131 1.18 13.71 5.69
N TRP A 132 1.65 12.57 6.23
CA TRP A 132 1.01 11.27 6.04
C TRP A 132 1.27 10.32 7.21
N SER A 133 0.37 9.35 7.40
CA SER A 133 0.58 8.24 8.35
C SER A 133 1.34 7.11 7.65
N PRO A 134 2.49 6.66 8.15
CA PRO A 134 3.22 5.54 7.60
C PRO A 134 2.65 4.18 8.02
N THR A 135 1.84 4.14 9.07
CA THR A 135 1.35 2.92 9.72
C THR A 135 -0.15 2.69 9.57
N GLU A 136 -0.91 3.62 9.01
CA GLU A 136 -2.37 3.55 8.88
C GLU A 136 -2.87 2.21 8.28
N ARG A 137 -2.15 1.69 7.29
CA ARG A 137 -2.48 0.40 6.65
C ARG A 137 -2.33 -0.79 7.61
N TRP A 138 -1.41 -0.72 8.58
CA TRP A 138 -1.05 -1.81 9.48
C TRP A 138 -1.77 -1.69 10.81
N TYR A 139 -1.84 -0.46 11.31
CA TYR A 139 -2.50 -0.14 12.56
C TYR A 139 -3.09 1.29 12.50
N PRO A 140 -4.41 1.44 12.37
CA PRO A 140 -5.03 2.74 12.08
C PRO A 140 -5.22 3.65 13.30
N PHE A 141 -4.83 3.30 14.50
CA PHE A 141 -4.99 4.10 15.73
C PHE A 141 -6.37 4.79 15.85
N ASP A 142 -7.45 4.06 15.52
CA ASP A 142 -8.80 4.62 15.37
C ASP A 142 -9.54 4.84 16.70
N ARG A 143 -9.05 4.25 17.79
CA ARG A 143 -9.68 4.31 19.10
C ARG A 143 -8.71 4.00 20.23
N ARG A 144 -9.12 4.40 21.45
CA ARG A 144 -8.37 4.15 22.68
C ARG A 144 -8.57 2.71 23.16
N HIS A 145 -7.47 2.05 23.51
CA HIS A 145 -7.46 0.75 24.19
C HIS A 145 -6.64 0.85 25.47
N LEU A 146 -7.18 0.38 26.59
CA LEU A 146 -6.50 0.34 27.88
C LEU A 146 -6.37 -1.11 28.35
N CYS A 147 -5.29 -1.41 29.06
CA CYS A 147 -4.98 -2.75 29.57
C CYS A 147 -5.05 -3.84 28.50
N ALA A 148 -4.75 -3.51 27.25
CA ALA A 148 -4.80 -4.44 26.13
C ALA A 148 -3.60 -5.38 26.16
N ARG A 149 -3.77 -6.61 25.68
CA ARG A 149 -2.64 -7.52 25.48
C ARG A 149 -1.94 -7.21 24.18
N PRO A 150 -0.59 -7.17 24.13
CA PRO A 150 0.15 -6.91 22.90
C PRO A 150 -0.26 -7.81 21.72
N THR A 151 -0.62 -9.07 21.99
CA THR A 151 -1.06 -10.05 21.00
C THR A 151 -2.39 -9.68 20.31
N GLU A 152 -3.22 -8.85 20.94
CA GLU A 152 -4.46 -8.32 20.38
C GLU A 152 -4.19 -7.10 19.46
N HIS A 153 -2.98 -6.58 19.50
CA HIS A 153 -2.50 -5.39 18.77
C HIS A 153 -1.19 -5.67 18.05
N ALA A 154 -1.01 -6.88 17.52
CA ALA A 154 0.22 -7.32 16.86
C ALA A 154 0.67 -6.39 15.72
N GLY A 155 -0.28 -5.73 15.03
CA GLY A 155 0.01 -4.74 13.98
C GLY A 155 0.88 -3.55 14.43
N LEU A 156 1.05 -3.33 15.73
CA LEU A 156 2.01 -2.37 16.28
C LEU A 156 3.48 -2.73 15.99
N LEU A 157 3.76 -3.98 15.57
CA LEU A 157 5.07 -4.41 15.09
C LEU A 157 5.50 -3.71 13.79
N ALA A 158 4.57 -3.18 13.01
CA ALA A 158 4.90 -2.37 11.82
C ALA A 158 5.51 -0.99 12.17
N GLY A 159 5.33 -0.53 13.41
CA GLY A 159 5.87 0.74 13.90
C GLY A 159 6.80 0.54 15.10
N ARG A 160 8.01 0.03 14.86
CA ARG A 160 8.98 -0.28 15.93
C ARG A 160 9.87 0.90 16.33
N ALA A 161 9.36 2.13 16.22
CA ALA A 161 10.05 3.31 16.70
C ALA A 161 9.90 3.48 18.22
N CYS A 162 10.90 4.04 18.89
CA CYS A 162 10.86 4.25 20.34
C CYS A 162 10.17 5.55 20.77
N TRP A 163 10.02 6.51 19.88
CA TRP A 163 9.65 7.88 20.19
C TRP A 163 8.13 8.17 20.25
N ASN A 164 7.27 7.30 19.72
CA ASN A 164 5.80 7.45 19.86
C ASN A 164 5.23 6.70 21.08
N ARG A 165 6.06 6.48 22.10
CA ARG A 165 5.76 5.64 23.27
C ARG A 165 6.24 6.27 24.57
N VAL A 166 5.53 5.93 25.63
CA VAL A 166 5.98 6.17 27.01
C VAL A 166 6.00 4.84 27.74
N PHE A 167 7.10 4.60 28.44
CA PHE A 167 7.34 3.38 29.18
C PHE A 167 7.31 3.65 30.68
N ARG A 168 6.69 2.75 31.44
CA ARG A 168 6.88 2.75 32.89
C ARG A 168 8.32 2.32 33.19
N ARG A 169 9.06 3.08 33.99
CA ARG A 169 10.48 2.80 34.30
C ARG A 169 10.68 1.40 34.87
N SER A 170 9.82 0.97 35.81
CA SER A 170 9.91 -0.36 36.39
C SER A 170 9.70 -1.49 35.37
N PHE A 171 8.92 -1.26 34.32
CA PHE A 171 8.81 -2.19 33.20
C PHE A 171 10.09 -2.23 32.37
N TRP A 172 10.60 -1.06 31.97
CA TRP A 172 11.85 -0.95 31.22
C TRP A 172 12.99 -1.73 31.86
N ASP A 173 13.16 -1.53 33.17
CA ASP A 173 14.20 -2.20 33.97
C ASP A 173 13.95 -3.72 34.10
N ARG A 174 12.70 -4.13 34.36
CA ARG A 174 12.31 -5.55 34.48
C ARG A 174 12.50 -6.31 33.18
N ALA A 175 12.13 -5.75 32.05
CA ALA A 175 12.25 -6.36 30.73
C ALA A 175 13.67 -6.29 30.17
N GLY A 176 14.59 -5.62 30.88
CA GLY A 176 15.99 -5.47 30.46
C GLY A 176 16.13 -4.78 29.09
N LEU A 177 15.28 -3.76 28.84
CA LEU A 177 15.27 -3.05 27.56
C LEU A 177 16.55 -2.23 27.42
N ARG A 178 17.28 -2.46 26.33
CA ARG A 178 18.50 -1.75 25.97
C ARG A 178 18.60 -1.65 24.44
N PHE A 179 19.04 -0.52 23.97
CA PHE A 179 19.34 -0.31 22.56
C PHE A 179 20.70 -0.98 22.22
N PRO A 180 20.79 -1.74 21.14
CA PRO A 180 22.06 -2.25 20.66
C PRO A 180 22.96 -1.11 20.14
N SER A 181 24.29 -1.31 20.23
CA SER A 181 25.27 -0.36 19.69
C SER A 181 25.37 -0.48 18.18
N LEU A 182 24.41 0.08 17.47
CA LEU A 182 24.28 0.04 16.01
C LEU A 182 24.29 1.44 15.43
N ALA A 183 24.77 1.57 14.20
CA ALA A 183 24.81 2.84 13.49
C ALA A 183 23.40 3.31 13.00
N SER A 184 22.44 2.40 12.94
CA SER A 184 21.03 2.64 12.58
C SER A 184 20.20 1.41 12.93
N LEU A 185 18.85 1.55 12.98
CA LEU A 185 17.88 0.46 13.25
C LEU A 185 18.00 -0.11 14.68
N GLU A 186 18.53 0.66 15.59
CA GLU A 186 18.79 0.26 16.97
C GLU A 186 17.52 0.11 17.81
N ASP A 187 16.39 0.64 17.38
CA ASP A 187 15.11 0.56 18.09
C ASP A 187 14.26 -0.68 17.75
N MET A 188 14.52 -1.35 16.62
CA MET A 188 13.74 -2.51 16.18
C MET A 188 13.68 -3.61 17.25
N LEU A 189 14.84 -4.06 17.72
CA LEU A 189 14.93 -5.16 18.69
C LEU A 189 14.34 -4.79 20.07
N PRO A 190 14.70 -3.66 20.72
CA PRO A 190 14.12 -3.31 22.01
C PRO A 190 12.61 -3.02 21.93
N MET A 191 12.08 -2.47 20.83
CA MET A 191 10.66 -2.24 20.70
C MET A 191 9.87 -3.53 20.43
N THR A 192 10.43 -4.48 19.69
CA THR A 192 9.87 -5.84 19.56
C THR A 192 9.87 -6.53 20.93
N ARG A 193 10.98 -6.46 21.67
CA ARG A 193 11.06 -7.01 23.03
C ARG A 193 10.05 -6.36 23.98
N ALA A 194 9.84 -5.05 23.89
CA ALA A 194 8.85 -4.35 24.70
C ALA A 194 7.42 -4.89 24.47
N LEU A 195 7.06 -5.19 23.22
CA LEU A 195 5.76 -5.80 22.91
C LEU A 195 5.65 -7.24 23.43
N VAL A 196 6.73 -8.03 23.36
CA VAL A 196 6.74 -9.43 23.87
C VAL A 196 6.68 -9.48 25.39
N GLU A 197 7.40 -8.59 26.09
CA GLU A 197 7.56 -8.62 27.55
C GLU A 197 6.48 -7.85 28.32
N ALA A 198 5.74 -6.96 27.64
CA ALA A 198 4.68 -6.19 28.29
C ALA A 198 3.50 -7.08 28.65
N ARG A 199 3.01 -6.92 29.89
CA ARG A 199 1.80 -7.61 30.37
C ARG A 199 0.55 -6.99 29.74
N THR A 200 0.49 -5.67 29.78
CA THR A 200 -0.55 -4.87 29.15
C THR A 200 0.06 -3.60 28.56
N ILE A 201 -0.58 -3.15 27.52
CA ILE A 201 -0.26 -1.91 26.82
C ILE A 201 -1.49 -1.03 26.72
N ASP A 202 -1.27 0.26 26.60
CA ASP A 202 -2.33 1.19 26.22
C ASP A 202 -2.07 1.71 24.81
N VAL A 203 -3.14 1.88 24.03
CA VAL A 203 -3.11 2.52 22.73
C VAL A 203 -3.97 3.77 22.80
N VAL A 204 -3.42 4.92 22.42
CA VAL A 204 -4.16 6.18 22.29
C VAL A 204 -4.28 6.58 20.82
N PRO A 205 -5.44 7.09 20.37
CA PRO A 205 -5.64 7.50 18.98
C PRO A 205 -4.99 8.85 18.65
N ASP A 206 -4.45 9.54 19.65
CA ASP A 206 -3.83 10.83 19.49
C ASP A 206 -2.56 10.71 18.68
N CYS A 207 -2.31 11.68 17.78
CA CYS A 207 -1.01 11.85 17.17
C CYS A 207 -0.04 12.38 18.23
N VAL A 208 0.90 11.55 18.65
CA VAL A 208 1.83 11.85 19.74
C VAL A 208 3.23 12.19 19.24
N TYR A 209 3.49 12.05 17.95
CA TYR A 209 4.80 12.32 17.39
C TYR A 209 4.72 12.74 15.92
N LEU A 210 5.55 13.72 15.53
CA LEU A 210 5.72 14.17 14.16
C LEU A 210 7.17 13.92 13.72
N TYR A 211 7.35 12.90 12.89
CA TYR A 211 8.63 12.53 12.32
C TYR A 211 8.95 13.41 11.11
N ARG A 212 10.07 14.13 11.17
CA ARG A 212 10.51 15.02 10.08
C ARG A 212 11.22 14.22 8.99
N GLU A 213 10.66 14.17 7.80
CA GLU A 213 11.36 13.65 6.64
C GLU A 213 12.22 14.75 6.01
N ARG A 214 13.53 14.61 6.18
CA ARG A 214 14.50 15.57 5.64
C ARG A 214 14.79 15.25 4.18
N ASP A 215 14.88 16.31 3.35
CA ASP A 215 15.20 16.19 1.93
C ASP A 215 16.71 15.98 1.67
N ASP A 216 17.53 16.06 2.71
CA ASP A 216 18.98 15.89 2.61
C ASP A 216 19.44 14.43 2.69
N ALA A 217 20.63 14.15 2.15
CA ALA A 217 21.23 12.81 2.15
C ALA A 217 21.74 12.37 3.55
N SER A 218 21.55 13.18 4.61
CA SER A 218 22.06 12.89 5.95
C SER A 218 21.15 11.95 6.75
N SER A 219 19.90 11.71 6.28
CA SER A 219 18.96 10.81 6.95
C SER A 219 19.46 9.37 6.96
N LEU A 220 19.68 8.82 8.17
CA LEU A 220 20.13 7.43 8.35
C LEU A 220 19.11 6.41 7.83
N SER A 221 17.82 6.73 7.88
CA SER A 221 16.73 5.86 7.43
C SER A 221 16.65 5.67 5.90
N ARG A 222 17.35 6.52 5.14
CA ARG A 222 17.41 6.45 3.66
C ARG A 222 18.61 5.69 3.12
N ARG A 223 19.54 5.24 3.98
CA ARG A 223 20.71 4.48 3.54
C ARG A 223 20.29 3.14 2.95
N ALA A 224 20.91 2.80 1.83
CA ALA A 224 20.60 1.63 1.02
C ALA A 224 21.84 0.77 0.72
N ASP A 225 22.97 1.01 1.39
CA ASP A 225 24.20 0.23 1.22
C ASP A 225 24.06 -1.20 1.78
N ALA A 226 24.93 -2.10 1.31
CA ALA A 226 24.93 -3.51 1.71
C ALA A 226 25.07 -3.70 3.23
N ALA A 227 25.91 -2.87 3.91
CA ALA A 227 26.11 -2.97 5.35
C ALA A 227 24.85 -2.59 6.14
N THR A 228 24.09 -1.59 5.68
CA THR A 228 22.82 -1.19 6.29
C THR A 228 21.74 -2.24 6.05
N THR A 229 21.64 -2.79 4.84
CA THR A 229 20.67 -3.85 4.49
C THR A 229 20.97 -5.14 5.26
N ARG A 230 22.23 -5.55 5.35
CA ARG A 230 22.65 -6.69 6.19
C ARG A 230 22.23 -6.48 7.65
N ARG A 231 22.52 -5.31 8.22
CA ARG A 231 22.13 -4.99 9.60
C ARG A 231 20.62 -5.08 9.80
N TYR A 232 19.82 -4.60 8.85
CA TYR A 232 18.38 -4.77 8.87
C TYR A 232 18.00 -6.25 8.99
N LEU A 233 18.54 -7.10 8.13
CA LEU A 233 18.24 -8.54 8.12
C LEU A 233 18.67 -9.22 9.44
N GLU A 234 19.84 -8.86 9.99
CA GLU A 234 20.31 -9.37 11.29
C GLU A 234 19.39 -8.92 12.45
N GLN A 235 18.86 -7.69 12.41
CA GLN A 235 17.88 -7.23 13.40
C GLN A 235 16.54 -7.97 13.25
N GLU A 236 16.09 -8.26 12.04
CA GLU A 236 14.86 -9.04 11.82
C GLU A 236 15.02 -10.49 12.29
N GLN A 237 16.18 -11.10 12.12
CA GLN A 237 16.46 -12.43 12.70
C GLN A 237 16.32 -12.39 14.24
N ALA A 238 16.89 -11.38 14.88
CA ALA A 238 16.78 -11.22 16.33
C ALA A 238 15.32 -10.96 16.78
N CYS A 239 14.55 -10.20 16.01
CA CYS A 239 13.13 -9.98 16.25
C CYS A 239 12.31 -11.27 16.07
N ALA A 240 12.58 -12.04 15.02
CA ALA A 240 11.93 -13.33 14.75
C ALA A 240 12.11 -14.31 15.91
N GLU A 241 13.33 -14.38 16.49
CA GLU A 241 13.58 -15.20 17.69
C GLU A 241 12.75 -14.75 18.89
N LEU A 242 12.57 -13.44 19.11
CA LEU A 242 11.76 -12.92 20.21
C LEU A 242 10.28 -13.29 20.10
N VAL A 243 9.71 -13.19 18.89
CA VAL A 243 8.28 -13.44 18.69
C VAL A 243 7.93 -14.92 18.50
N ARG A 244 8.92 -15.82 18.42
CA ARG A 244 8.74 -17.26 18.14
C ARG A 244 7.72 -17.95 19.05
N GLY A 245 7.66 -17.53 20.31
CA GLY A 245 6.79 -18.13 21.33
C GLY A 245 5.32 -17.70 21.30
N ASP A 246 4.97 -16.74 20.44
CA ASP A 246 3.61 -16.21 20.32
C ASP A 246 3.17 -16.21 18.86
N ASP A 247 2.10 -16.97 18.56
CA ASP A 247 1.65 -17.16 17.18
C ASP A 247 1.12 -15.87 16.54
N ALA A 248 0.49 -14.96 17.30
CA ALA A 248 -0.05 -13.72 16.78
C ALA A 248 1.07 -12.72 16.43
N LEU A 249 2.02 -12.54 17.35
CA LEU A 249 3.17 -11.66 17.14
C LEU A 249 4.07 -12.20 16.02
N ARG A 250 4.30 -13.52 15.98
CA ARG A 250 5.08 -14.15 14.91
C ARG A 250 4.44 -13.96 13.56
N ALA A 251 3.14 -14.22 13.45
CA ALA A 251 2.39 -14.07 12.21
C ALA A 251 2.44 -12.62 11.68
N GLU A 252 2.30 -11.64 12.55
CA GLU A 252 2.37 -10.23 12.15
C GLU A 252 3.81 -9.82 11.78
N HIS A 253 4.81 -10.27 12.56
CA HIS A 253 6.21 -10.00 12.25
C HIS A 253 6.59 -10.52 10.84
N GLU A 254 6.17 -11.75 10.50
CA GLU A 254 6.39 -12.33 9.18
C GLU A 254 5.79 -11.44 8.07
N LEU A 255 4.57 -10.92 8.24
CA LEU A 255 3.96 -10.01 7.28
C LEU A 255 4.68 -8.65 7.22
N VAL A 256 5.11 -8.11 8.35
CA VAL A 256 5.91 -6.87 8.38
C VAL A 256 7.21 -7.05 7.57
N VAL A 257 7.90 -8.16 7.75
CA VAL A 257 9.10 -8.47 6.97
C VAL A 257 8.76 -8.62 5.48
N LEU A 258 7.75 -9.41 5.15
CA LEU A 258 7.47 -9.78 3.76
C LEU A 258 6.79 -8.65 2.96
N ASP A 259 5.89 -7.86 3.58
CA ASP A 259 5.04 -6.89 2.86
C ASP A 259 5.36 -5.41 3.17
N ALA A 260 6.17 -5.11 4.20
CA ALA A 260 6.53 -3.74 4.56
C ALA A 260 8.04 -3.49 4.52
N ASP A 261 8.69 -3.74 5.64
CA ASP A 261 10.07 -3.32 5.89
C ASP A 261 11.06 -4.04 4.97
N GLY A 262 10.89 -5.36 4.77
CA GLY A 262 11.77 -6.14 3.91
C GLY A 262 11.72 -5.68 2.46
N TRP A 263 10.53 -5.43 1.91
CA TRP A 263 10.41 -4.80 0.60
C TRP A 263 11.14 -3.46 0.55
N ALA A 264 10.94 -2.60 1.55
CA ALA A 264 11.52 -1.26 1.55
C ALA A 264 13.05 -1.28 1.61
N HIS A 265 13.64 -2.17 2.40
CA HIS A 265 15.10 -2.28 2.52
C HIS A 265 15.72 -2.97 1.31
N LEU A 266 15.19 -4.10 0.88
CA LEU A 266 15.75 -4.89 -0.22
C LEU A 266 15.57 -4.19 -1.57
N SER A 267 14.41 -3.56 -1.84
CA SER A 267 14.23 -2.83 -3.10
C SER A 267 15.14 -1.60 -3.19
N ARG A 268 15.33 -0.86 -2.09
CA ARG A 268 16.29 0.26 -2.07
C ARG A 268 17.73 -0.22 -2.30
N PHE A 269 18.15 -1.31 -1.66
CA PHE A 269 19.46 -1.91 -1.89
C PHE A 269 19.66 -2.30 -3.36
N LEU A 270 18.72 -3.04 -3.93
CA LEU A 270 18.78 -3.47 -5.34
C LEU A 270 18.76 -2.28 -6.32
N SER A 271 18.12 -1.16 -5.95
CA SER A 271 18.13 0.07 -6.76
C SER A 271 19.50 0.76 -6.80
N THR A 272 20.44 0.42 -5.90
CA THR A 272 21.82 0.92 -5.97
C THR A 272 22.68 0.22 -7.03
N ALA A 273 22.15 -0.80 -7.71
CA ALA A 273 22.87 -1.68 -8.63
C ALA A 273 24.11 -2.34 -7.96
N PRO A 274 23.90 -3.10 -6.86
CA PRO A 274 25.00 -3.67 -6.06
C PRO A 274 25.85 -4.62 -6.89
N ASP A 275 27.15 -4.67 -6.58
CA ASP A 275 28.07 -5.64 -7.15
C ASP A 275 27.91 -7.04 -6.53
N ALA A 276 28.72 -8.00 -7.00
CA ALA A 276 28.62 -9.40 -6.54
C ALA A 276 29.04 -9.55 -5.06
N ASP A 277 30.02 -8.78 -4.58
CA ASP A 277 30.50 -8.85 -3.19
C ASP A 277 29.47 -8.23 -2.23
N GLU A 278 28.86 -7.11 -2.61
CA GLU A 278 27.78 -6.47 -1.88
C GLU A 278 26.54 -7.37 -1.81
N THR A 279 26.20 -8.02 -2.94
CA THR A 279 25.08 -8.97 -3.02
C THR A 279 25.34 -10.18 -2.11
N ALA A 280 26.53 -10.78 -2.15
CA ALA A 280 26.89 -11.92 -1.31
C ALA A 280 26.81 -11.56 0.19
N LEU A 281 27.25 -10.35 0.56
CA LEU A 281 27.17 -9.86 1.94
C LEU A 281 25.74 -9.80 2.47
N VAL A 282 24.79 -9.43 1.63
CA VAL A 282 23.36 -9.35 1.98
C VAL A 282 22.72 -10.73 1.96
N ASP A 283 23.07 -11.59 0.99
CA ASP A 283 22.60 -12.96 0.86
C ASP A 283 22.96 -13.82 2.08
N ASP A 284 24.18 -13.69 2.59
CA ASP A 284 24.65 -14.35 3.82
C ASP A 284 23.74 -14.07 5.03
N ALA A 285 23.17 -12.86 5.11
CA ALA A 285 22.24 -12.49 6.17
C ALA A 285 20.79 -12.84 5.84
N LEU A 286 20.42 -12.87 4.56
CA LEU A 286 19.06 -13.18 4.12
C LEU A 286 18.72 -14.66 4.34
N GLY A 287 19.63 -15.58 4.02
CA GLY A 287 19.40 -17.02 4.12
C GLY A 287 18.90 -17.47 5.51
N PRO A 288 19.57 -17.12 6.62
CA PRO A 288 19.06 -17.43 7.96
C PRO A 288 17.67 -16.87 8.25
N LEU A 289 17.37 -15.63 7.84
CA LEU A 289 16.04 -15.03 8.03
C LEU A 289 14.96 -15.81 7.28
N LEU A 290 15.21 -16.17 6.01
CA LEU A 290 14.26 -16.98 5.22
C LEU A 290 13.95 -18.33 5.89
N GLY A 291 14.94 -18.94 6.57
CA GLY A 291 14.75 -20.17 7.35
C GLY A 291 13.86 -20.02 8.59
N MET A 292 13.56 -18.78 9.01
CA MET A 292 12.73 -18.46 10.19
C MET A 292 11.32 -18.06 9.81
N LEU A 293 11.05 -17.70 8.54
CA LEU A 293 9.77 -17.20 8.06
C LEU A 293 8.92 -18.33 7.45
N ASP A 294 7.60 -18.24 7.62
CA ASP A 294 6.67 -19.07 6.87
C ASP A 294 6.47 -18.49 5.46
N LEU A 295 7.21 -19.01 4.49
CA LEU A 295 7.17 -18.54 3.09
C LEU A 295 5.83 -18.83 2.39
N HIS A 296 4.94 -19.68 2.94
CA HIS A 296 3.57 -19.82 2.41
C HIS A 296 2.77 -18.52 2.52
N ARG A 297 3.12 -17.67 3.46
CA ARG A 297 2.50 -16.35 3.64
C ARG A 297 2.82 -15.35 2.51
N LEU A 298 3.76 -15.66 1.65
CA LEU A 298 3.95 -14.89 0.41
C LEU A 298 2.68 -14.82 -0.45
N ALA A 299 1.76 -15.77 -0.32
CA ALA A 299 0.45 -15.69 -0.96
C ALA A 299 -0.43 -14.52 -0.48
N GLU A 300 -0.20 -14.02 0.75
CA GLU A 300 -0.91 -12.88 1.34
C GLU A 300 -0.31 -11.53 0.91
N VAL A 301 0.89 -11.54 0.34
CA VAL A 301 1.68 -10.36 0.00
C VAL A 301 1.33 -9.86 -1.40
N GLY A 302 1.30 -8.53 -1.59
CA GLY A 302 0.99 -7.93 -2.89
C GLY A 302 1.94 -8.37 -4.01
N PRO A 303 1.45 -8.51 -5.27
CA PRO A 303 2.19 -9.17 -6.34
C PRO A 303 3.61 -8.66 -6.60
N PRO A 304 3.93 -7.34 -6.60
CA PRO A 304 5.31 -6.89 -6.83
C PRO A 304 6.28 -7.33 -5.72
N ARG A 305 5.82 -7.27 -4.46
CA ARG A 305 6.63 -7.71 -3.31
C ARG A 305 6.81 -9.22 -3.33
N ARG A 306 5.75 -9.96 -3.60
CA ARG A 306 5.77 -11.43 -3.79
C ARG A 306 6.77 -11.85 -4.85
N MET A 307 6.83 -11.14 -5.99
CA MET A 307 7.79 -11.38 -7.06
C MET A 307 9.23 -11.18 -6.59
N LEU A 308 9.51 -10.07 -5.90
CA LEU A 308 10.83 -9.82 -5.35
C LEU A 308 11.28 -10.98 -4.44
N TRP A 309 10.44 -11.35 -3.48
CA TRP A 309 10.76 -12.46 -2.56
C TRP A 309 10.94 -13.79 -3.30
N ALA A 310 10.09 -14.09 -4.28
CA ALA A 310 10.22 -15.32 -5.06
C ALA A 310 11.56 -15.40 -5.78
N LEU A 311 12.04 -14.30 -6.37
CA LEU A 311 13.34 -14.23 -7.01
C LEU A 311 14.50 -14.36 -6.01
N LEU A 312 14.41 -13.69 -4.85
CA LEU A 312 15.44 -13.76 -3.80
C LEU A 312 15.52 -15.16 -3.17
N VAL A 313 14.39 -15.80 -2.91
CA VAL A 313 14.33 -17.19 -2.42
C VAL A 313 14.93 -18.17 -3.43
N ALA A 314 14.78 -17.89 -4.73
CA ALA A 314 15.41 -18.66 -5.80
C ALA A 314 16.90 -18.34 -6.00
N GLY A 315 17.47 -17.39 -5.27
CA GLY A 315 18.85 -16.93 -5.43
C GLY A 315 19.10 -16.07 -6.67
N GLU A 316 18.05 -15.60 -7.31
CA GLU A 316 18.08 -14.89 -8.60
C GLU A 316 18.25 -13.37 -8.41
N TRP A 317 19.30 -12.97 -7.71
CA TRP A 317 19.64 -11.58 -7.39
C TRP A 317 19.69 -10.64 -8.61
N PRO A 318 20.33 -11.04 -9.75
CA PRO A 318 20.34 -10.19 -10.93
C PRO A 318 18.93 -9.96 -11.53
N ALA A 319 18.07 -10.97 -11.45
CA ALA A 319 16.68 -10.85 -11.90
C ALA A 319 15.86 -9.98 -10.94
N ALA A 320 16.07 -10.11 -9.64
CA ALA A 320 15.45 -9.26 -8.61
C ALA A 320 15.81 -7.78 -8.83
N ALA A 321 17.08 -7.47 -9.09
CA ALA A 321 17.53 -6.10 -9.37
C ALA A 321 16.89 -5.52 -10.62
N ARG A 322 16.86 -6.29 -11.73
CA ARG A 322 16.16 -5.87 -12.96
C ARG A 322 14.67 -5.66 -12.74
N PHE A 323 14.02 -6.54 -11.98
CA PHE A 323 12.61 -6.41 -11.65
C PHE A 323 12.33 -5.12 -10.87
N VAL A 324 13.09 -4.84 -9.82
CA VAL A 324 12.96 -3.61 -9.04
C VAL A 324 13.17 -2.37 -9.90
N ALA A 325 14.23 -2.34 -10.74
CA ALA A 325 14.50 -1.24 -11.66
C ALA A 325 13.37 -1.02 -12.67
N GLY A 326 12.67 -2.09 -13.09
CA GLY A 326 11.55 -2.02 -14.02
C GLY A 326 10.19 -1.73 -13.38
N THR A 327 10.11 -1.49 -12.06
CA THR A 327 8.82 -1.21 -11.37
C THR A 327 8.46 0.29 -11.31
N ASP A 328 9.15 1.15 -12.04
CA ASP A 328 8.82 2.58 -12.12
C ASP A 328 7.33 2.75 -12.50
N PRO A 329 6.53 3.45 -11.65
CA PRO A 329 5.11 3.66 -11.91
C PRO A 329 4.83 4.45 -13.19
N ASP A 330 5.76 5.24 -13.68
CA ASP A 330 5.58 6.07 -14.87
C ASP A 330 6.00 5.33 -16.16
N ASP A 331 6.82 4.27 -16.07
CA ASP A 331 7.20 3.41 -17.20
C ASP A 331 6.36 2.14 -17.29
N ARG A 332 5.24 2.25 -18.02
CA ARG A 332 4.31 1.12 -18.20
C ARG A 332 4.90 -0.02 -19.03
N GLY A 333 5.65 0.31 -20.08
CA GLY A 333 6.30 -0.67 -20.96
C GLY A 333 7.42 -1.42 -20.22
N GLY A 334 8.25 -0.68 -19.50
CA GLY A 334 9.29 -1.24 -18.64
C GLY A 334 8.72 -2.20 -17.60
N ARG A 335 7.60 -1.86 -16.96
CA ARG A 335 6.93 -2.77 -16.02
C ARG A 335 6.45 -4.07 -16.68
N ALA A 336 5.80 -3.99 -17.83
CA ALA A 336 5.35 -5.18 -18.55
C ALA A 336 6.54 -6.09 -18.91
N THR A 337 7.64 -5.49 -19.39
CA THR A 337 8.89 -6.18 -19.70
C THR A 337 9.51 -6.82 -18.46
N ALA A 338 9.61 -6.09 -17.35
CA ALA A 338 10.17 -6.60 -16.09
C ALA A 338 9.38 -7.80 -15.54
N TRP A 339 8.05 -7.76 -15.61
CA TRP A 339 7.20 -8.87 -15.21
C TRP A 339 7.40 -10.11 -16.10
N LEU A 340 7.46 -9.95 -17.43
CA LEU A 340 7.71 -11.06 -18.35
C LEU A 340 9.06 -11.72 -18.07
N GLN A 341 10.12 -10.91 -17.92
CA GLN A 341 11.46 -11.41 -17.62
C GLN A 341 11.54 -12.13 -16.28
N ALA A 342 10.90 -11.57 -15.23
CA ALA A 342 10.90 -12.18 -13.90
C ALA A 342 10.16 -13.51 -13.88
N VAL A 343 8.99 -13.58 -14.52
CA VAL A 343 8.22 -14.84 -14.65
C VAL A 343 9.00 -15.89 -15.45
N ASP A 344 9.70 -15.50 -16.51
CA ASP A 344 10.52 -16.43 -17.30
C ASP A 344 11.66 -17.03 -16.47
N VAL A 345 12.34 -16.20 -15.65
CA VAL A 345 13.37 -16.68 -14.73
C VAL A 345 12.79 -17.66 -13.71
N LEU A 346 11.68 -17.33 -13.04
CA LEU A 346 11.06 -18.22 -12.05
C LEU A 346 10.59 -19.54 -12.68
N ARG A 347 10.08 -19.50 -13.91
CA ARG A 347 9.74 -20.72 -14.66
C ARG A 347 10.96 -21.60 -14.91
N ALA A 348 12.11 -21.02 -15.24
CA ALA A 348 13.33 -21.74 -15.54
C ALA A 348 13.96 -22.40 -14.31
N VAL A 349 13.92 -21.75 -13.15
CA VAL A 349 14.47 -22.29 -11.88
C VAL A 349 13.50 -23.22 -11.14
N GLY A 350 12.25 -23.32 -11.59
CA GLY A 350 11.17 -24.01 -10.91
C GLY A 350 10.40 -23.09 -9.95
N ASP A 351 9.22 -23.53 -9.54
CA ASP A 351 8.34 -22.80 -8.61
C ASP A 351 8.26 -23.55 -7.27
N PRO A 352 9.30 -23.47 -6.42
CA PRO A 352 9.40 -24.30 -5.21
C PRO A 352 8.30 -24.03 -4.17
N HIS A 353 7.64 -22.87 -4.26
CA HIS A 353 6.60 -22.45 -3.32
C HIS A 353 5.21 -22.34 -3.94
N GLY A 354 5.02 -22.77 -5.20
CA GLY A 354 3.72 -22.73 -5.89
C GLY A 354 3.19 -21.31 -6.13
N LEU A 355 4.06 -20.30 -6.25
CA LEU A 355 3.69 -18.89 -6.36
C LEU A 355 3.41 -18.46 -7.80
N LEU A 356 3.93 -19.18 -8.79
CA LEU A 356 3.96 -18.75 -10.19
C LEU A 356 2.56 -18.46 -10.74
N ALA A 357 1.58 -19.33 -10.47
CA ALA A 357 0.22 -19.15 -10.96
C ALA A 357 -0.42 -17.83 -10.45
N GLY A 358 -0.24 -17.53 -9.17
CA GLY A 358 -0.70 -16.27 -8.58
C GLY A 358 0.06 -15.06 -9.14
N LEU A 359 1.39 -15.16 -9.29
CA LEU A 359 2.22 -14.10 -9.86
C LEU A 359 1.85 -13.79 -11.32
N VAL A 360 1.52 -14.82 -12.10
CA VAL A 360 1.03 -14.64 -13.48
C VAL A 360 -0.32 -13.93 -13.47
N SER A 361 -1.28 -14.43 -12.71
CA SER A 361 -2.67 -13.93 -12.77
C SER A 361 -2.86 -12.55 -12.12
N GLU A 362 -2.19 -12.30 -11.00
CA GLU A 362 -2.35 -11.09 -10.20
C GLU A 362 -1.27 -10.03 -10.48
N GLY A 363 -0.17 -10.40 -11.11
CA GLY A 363 0.97 -9.53 -11.41
C GLY A 363 1.21 -9.36 -12.91
N LEU A 364 1.63 -10.42 -13.60
CA LEU A 364 2.00 -10.35 -15.02
C LEU A 364 0.83 -9.91 -15.92
N LEU A 365 -0.31 -10.59 -15.85
CA LEU A 365 -1.44 -10.27 -16.73
C LEU A 365 -1.94 -8.84 -16.53
N PRO A 366 -2.13 -8.32 -15.31
CA PRO A 366 -2.42 -6.90 -15.09
C PRO A 366 -1.32 -5.95 -15.60
N ALA A 367 -0.05 -6.30 -15.47
CA ALA A 367 1.05 -5.49 -15.99
C ALA A 367 1.01 -5.42 -17.53
N LEU A 368 0.71 -6.52 -18.21
CA LEU A 368 0.52 -6.57 -19.66
C LEU A 368 -0.72 -5.77 -20.10
N VAL A 369 -1.84 -5.87 -19.39
CA VAL A 369 -3.02 -5.04 -19.64
C VAL A 369 -2.65 -3.56 -19.59
N ASN A 370 -1.81 -3.15 -18.66
CA ASN A 370 -1.47 -1.75 -18.45
C ASN A 370 -0.35 -1.24 -19.35
N GLY A 371 0.47 -2.09 -19.95
CA GLY A 371 1.71 -1.62 -20.57
C GLY A 371 2.22 -2.36 -21.80
N ALA A 372 1.62 -3.46 -22.23
CA ALA A 372 2.16 -4.22 -23.38
C ALA A 372 2.10 -3.45 -24.71
N ASP A 373 1.16 -2.52 -24.85
CA ASP A 373 1.06 -1.63 -26.02
C ASP A 373 2.23 -0.62 -26.13
N ALA A 374 2.94 -0.38 -25.05
CA ALA A 374 4.12 0.50 -24.98
C ALA A 374 5.44 -0.26 -25.18
N VAL A 375 5.43 -1.59 -25.23
CA VAL A 375 6.62 -2.42 -25.51
C VAL A 375 6.82 -2.53 -27.02
N ASP A 376 8.10 -2.51 -27.47
CA ASP A 376 8.42 -2.80 -28.88
C ASP A 376 7.90 -4.19 -29.26
N ARG A 377 7.26 -4.30 -30.44
CA ARG A 377 6.62 -5.54 -30.89
C ARG A 377 7.58 -6.71 -31.02
N SER A 378 8.79 -6.47 -31.52
CA SER A 378 9.79 -7.52 -31.70
C SER A 378 10.37 -7.99 -30.36
N GLU A 379 10.50 -7.10 -29.40
CA GLU A 379 10.87 -7.42 -28.04
C GLU A 379 9.75 -8.20 -27.33
N LEU A 380 8.52 -7.73 -27.39
CA LEU A 380 7.36 -8.40 -26.84
C LEU A 380 7.23 -9.81 -27.38
N GLN A 381 7.40 -10.00 -28.72
CA GLN A 381 7.34 -11.33 -29.34
C GLN A 381 8.41 -12.27 -28.81
N ARG A 382 9.62 -11.78 -28.54
CA ARG A 382 10.70 -12.59 -27.93
C ARG A 382 10.37 -13.00 -26.49
N LEU A 383 9.82 -12.07 -25.70
CA LEU A 383 9.47 -12.29 -24.30
C LEU A 383 8.25 -13.20 -24.12
N LEU A 384 7.37 -13.30 -25.12
CA LEU A 384 6.21 -14.20 -25.09
C LEU A 384 6.55 -15.66 -25.42
N VAL A 385 7.79 -15.99 -25.79
CA VAL A 385 8.19 -17.38 -26.10
C VAL A 385 7.98 -18.26 -24.87
N GLY A 386 7.11 -19.27 -25.01
CA GLY A 386 6.75 -20.20 -23.93
C GLY A 386 5.78 -19.65 -22.89
N ALA A 387 5.27 -18.43 -23.07
CA ALA A 387 4.27 -17.87 -22.14
C ALA A 387 2.89 -18.56 -22.26
N ASP A 388 2.64 -19.27 -23.36
CA ASP A 388 1.44 -20.09 -23.58
C ASP A 388 1.27 -21.23 -22.58
N THR A 389 2.34 -21.66 -21.92
CA THR A 389 2.35 -22.72 -20.91
C THR A 389 2.31 -22.23 -19.47
N LEU A 390 2.21 -20.91 -19.25
CA LEU A 390 2.20 -20.34 -17.91
C LEU A 390 0.95 -20.77 -17.13
N PRO A 391 1.10 -21.20 -15.87
CA PRO A 391 -0.03 -21.52 -15.01
C PRO A 391 -0.78 -20.23 -14.64
N VAL A 392 -2.10 -20.31 -14.58
CA VAL A 392 -2.98 -19.20 -14.23
C VAL A 392 -4.03 -19.63 -13.21
N THR A 393 -4.47 -18.69 -12.40
CA THR A 393 -5.67 -18.82 -11.55
C THR A 393 -6.87 -18.17 -12.26
N ALA A 394 -8.03 -18.08 -11.60
CA ALA A 394 -9.18 -17.39 -12.19
C ALA A 394 -8.87 -15.91 -12.46
N ALA A 395 -9.28 -15.43 -13.64
CA ALA A 395 -9.09 -14.03 -14.03
C ALA A 395 -9.90 -13.07 -13.13
N THR A 396 -9.30 -11.95 -12.79
CA THR A 396 -9.88 -10.93 -11.90
C THR A 396 -10.81 -9.94 -12.63
N SER A 397 -10.72 -9.88 -13.96
CA SER A 397 -11.56 -9.01 -14.81
C SER A 397 -11.62 -9.54 -16.24
N GLU A 398 -12.57 -9.01 -17.04
CA GLU A 398 -12.71 -9.34 -18.45
C GLU A 398 -11.45 -9.00 -19.27
N LEU A 399 -10.78 -7.88 -18.98
CA LEU A 399 -9.52 -7.51 -19.64
C LEU A 399 -8.37 -8.44 -19.28
N VAL A 400 -8.26 -8.88 -18.03
CA VAL A 400 -7.25 -9.86 -17.61
C VAL A 400 -7.52 -11.21 -18.27
N SER A 401 -8.80 -11.62 -18.40
CA SER A 401 -9.18 -12.83 -19.12
C SER A 401 -8.85 -12.75 -20.63
N ALA A 402 -9.11 -11.60 -21.24
CA ALA A 402 -8.73 -11.35 -22.65
C ALA A 402 -7.21 -11.37 -22.83
N MET A 403 -6.47 -10.77 -21.90
CA MET A 403 -5.00 -10.78 -21.90
C MET A 403 -4.45 -12.21 -21.75
N GLN A 404 -5.04 -13.03 -20.89
CA GLN A 404 -4.67 -14.45 -20.77
C GLN A 404 -4.83 -15.16 -22.11
N THR A 405 -5.96 -14.98 -22.81
CA THR A 405 -6.21 -15.55 -24.13
C THR A 405 -5.19 -15.04 -25.16
N ALA A 406 -4.87 -13.76 -25.12
CA ALA A 406 -3.87 -13.14 -26.00
C ALA A 406 -2.46 -13.72 -25.78
N VAL A 407 -2.05 -13.90 -24.52
CA VAL A 407 -0.76 -14.52 -24.17
C VAL A 407 -0.68 -15.96 -24.67
N VAL A 408 -1.74 -16.73 -24.52
CA VAL A 408 -1.83 -18.13 -25.04
C VAL A 408 -1.72 -18.17 -26.56
N SER A 409 -2.17 -17.13 -27.28
CA SER A 409 -1.99 -17.05 -28.74
C SER A 409 -0.52 -16.90 -29.17
N GLY A 410 0.35 -16.47 -28.27
CA GLY A 410 1.77 -16.22 -28.53
C GLY A 410 2.04 -15.03 -29.48
N SER A 411 1.03 -14.22 -29.81
CA SER A 411 1.15 -13.09 -30.73
C SER A 411 1.33 -11.77 -29.99
N ALA A 412 2.46 -11.09 -30.24
CA ALA A 412 2.74 -9.76 -29.68
C ALA A 412 1.72 -8.72 -30.13
N ASP A 413 1.21 -8.83 -31.36
CA ASP A 413 0.19 -7.88 -31.88
C ASP A 413 -1.10 -8.04 -31.09
N VAL A 414 -1.59 -9.29 -30.88
CA VAL A 414 -2.82 -9.55 -30.12
C VAL A 414 -2.68 -9.09 -28.67
N VAL A 415 -1.55 -9.37 -28.03
CA VAL A 415 -1.27 -8.95 -26.64
C VAL A 415 -1.29 -7.42 -26.51
N ALA A 416 -0.66 -6.71 -27.46
CA ALA A 416 -0.64 -5.26 -27.41
C ALA A 416 -1.99 -4.62 -27.79
N ASP A 417 -2.75 -5.22 -28.71
CA ASP A 417 -4.10 -4.79 -29.02
C ASP A 417 -5.02 -4.90 -27.82
N VAL A 418 -4.97 -6.02 -27.09
CA VAL A 418 -5.71 -6.20 -25.83
C VAL A 418 -5.27 -5.19 -24.76
N SER A 419 -3.98 -4.88 -24.68
CA SER A 419 -3.48 -3.82 -23.78
C SER A 419 -4.09 -2.45 -24.12
N ALA A 420 -4.19 -2.10 -25.41
CA ALA A 420 -4.78 -0.84 -25.84
C ALA A 420 -6.28 -0.71 -25.47
N LEU A 421 -6.99 -1.82 -25.31
CA LEU A 421 -8.42 -1.81 -24.92
C LEU A 421 -8.69 -1.20 -23.56
N ARG A 422 -7.71 -1.11 -22.65
CA ARG A 422 -7.90 -0.47 -21.32
C ARG A 422 -8.38 0.98 -21.40
N HIS A 423 -8.15 1.65 -22.53
CA HIS A 423 -8.60 3.02 -22.78
C HIS A 423 -10.03 3.09 -23.34
N VAL A 424 -10.57 1.96 -23.75
CA VAL A 424 -11.83 1.86 -24.49
C VAL A 424 -12.93 1.20 -23.66
N VAL A 425 -12.58 0.20 -22.85
CA VAL A 425 -13.56 -0.54 -22.05
C VAL A 425 -13.63 -0.01 -20.61
N PRO A 426 -14.84 0.07 -20.01
CA PRO A 426 -16.14 -0.25 -20.61
C PRO A 426 -16.54 0.76 -21.69
N LEU A 427 -17.23 0.28 -22.74
CA LEU A 427 -17.79 1.18 -23.75
C LEU A 427 -18.90 2.04 -23.14
N VAL A 428 -18.85 3.34 -23.41
CA VAL A 428 -19.84 4.28 -22.89
C VAL A 428 -20.86 4.61 -23.97
N VAL A 429 -22.14 4.60 -23.63
CA VAL A 429 -23.24 5.14 -24.42
C VAL A 429 -23.54 6.56 -23.92
N ASP A 430 -23.43 7.55 -24.77
CA ASP A 430 -23.79 8.93 -24.47
C ASP A 430 -24.97 9.44 -25.27
N ARG A 431 -25.35 8.73 -26.35
CA ARG A 431 -26.46 9.10 -27.22
C ARG A 431 -27.22 7.89 -27.73
N VAL A 432 -28.56 8.02 -27.75
CA VAL A 432 -29.48 7.07 -28.36
C VAL A 432 -30.54 7.84 -29.14
N ASP A 433 -30.63 7.59 -30.45
CA ASP A 433 -31.62 8.15 -31.33
C ASP A 433 -32.61 7.05 -31.73
N GLY A 434 -33.91 7.26 -31.52
CA GLY A 434 -34.96 6.32 -31.86
C GLY A 434 -35.64 6.60 -33.20
N SER A 435 -36.17 5.54 -33.80
CA SER A 435 -37.04 5.61 -34.96
C SER A 435 -38.13 4.52 -34.88
N THR A 436 -39.08 4.55 -35.81
CA THR A 436 -40.09 3.49 -35.94
C THR A 436 -39.50 2.13 -36.34
N ALA A 437 -38.27 2.10 -36.87
CA ALA A 437 -37.59 0.91 -37.31
C ALA A 437 -36.67 0.32 -36.21
N GLY A 438 -36.19 1.13 -35.24
CA GLY A 438 -35.27 0.69 -34.21
C GLY A 438 -34.56 1.83 -33.50
N VAL A 439 -33.35 1.59 -33.00
CA VAL A 439 -32.53 2.60 -32.30
C VAL A 439 -31.13 2.64 -32.86
N VAL A 440 -30.55 3.84 -32.86
CA VAL A 440 -29.13 4.08 -33.09
C VAL A 440 -28.48 4.35 -31.74
N VAL A 441 -27.45 3.60 -31.42
CA VAL A 441 -26.69 3.72 -30.18
C VAL A 441 -25.30 4.22 -30.51
N GLU A 442 -24.87 5.27 -29.84
CA GLU A 442 -23.56 5.90 -30.08
C GLU A 442 -22.84 6.17 -28.76
N GLY A 443 -21.51 6.22 -28.83
CA GLY A 443 -20.69 6.62 -27.72
C GLY A 443 -19.30 7.08 -28.12
N PRO A 444 -18.60 7.79 -27.20
CA PRO A 444 -17.24 8.23 -27.44
C PRO A 444 -16.25 7.06 -27.36
N LEU A 445 -15.12 7.20 -28.05
CA LEU A 445 -13.94 6.39 -27.91
C LEU A 445 -12.80 7.30 -27.44
N ALA A 446 -12.17 6.95 -26.32
CA ALA A 446 -11.04 7.70 -25.78
C ALA A 446 -9.73 7.44 -26.57
N ALA A 447 -9.68 6.37 -27.36
CA ALA A 447 -8.54 5.98 -28.21
C ALA A 447 -9.04 5.30 -29.48
N GLU A 448 -8.15 5.10 -30.45
CA GLU A 448 -8.42 4.24 -31.61
C GLU A 448 -8.71 2.82 -31.17
N LEU A 449 -9.69 2.19 -31.80
CA LEU A 449 -10.06 0.82 -31.52
C LEU A 449 -9.25 -0.11 -32.44
N PRO A 450 -8.36 -0.94 -31.87
CA PRO A 450 -7.48 -1.80 -32.70
C PRO A 450 -8.22 -2.99 -33.31
N LEU A 451 -9.43 -3.30 -32.81
CA LEU A 451 -10.20 -4.49 -33.20
C LEU A 451 -11.60 -4.09 -33.65
N PRO A 452 -12.25 -4.85 -34.56
CA PRO A 452 -13.65 -4.64 -34.93
C PRO A 452 -14.57 -4.70 -33.71
N LEU A 453 -15.54 -3.80 -33.66
CA LEU A 453 -16.52 -3.73 -32.58
C LEU A 453 -17.85 -4.34 -33.00
N THR A 454 -18.36 -5.28 -32.19
CA THR A 454 -19.69 -5.87 -32.34
C THR A 454 -20.46 -5.72 -31.03
N LEU A 455 -21.70 -5.24 -31.07
CA LEU A 455 -22.60 -5.31 -29.92
C LEU A 455 -23.29 -6.66 -29.89
N GLU A 456 -23.24 -7.31 -28.73
CA GLU A 456 -23.97 -8.53 -28.43
C GLU A 456 -25.20 -8.21 -27.60
N LEU A 457 -26.35 -8.59 -28.06
CA LEU A 457 -27.63 -8.40 -27.37
C LEU A 457 -28.15 -9.77 -26.94
N ARG A 458 -28.55 -9.92 -25.66
CA ARG A 458 -29.01 -11.19 -25.10
C ARG A 458 -30.32 -11.03 -24.33
N LEU A 459 -31.28 -11.92 -24.61
CA LEU A 459 -32.54 -12.06 -23.89
C LEU A 459 -32.78 -13.55 -23.62
N GLY A 460 -32.52 -14.04 -22.41
CA GLY A 460 -32.56 -15.46 -22.11
C GLY A 460 -31.58 -16.27 -23.00
N ALA A 461 -32.10 -17.18 -23.81
CA ALA A 461 -31.32 -17.95 -24.78
C ALA A 461 -31.20 -17.27 -26.15
N ALA A 462 -31.92 -16.16 -26.40
CA ALA A 462 -31.86 -15.43 -27.65
C ALA A 462 -30.60 -14.51 -27.68
N GLU A 463 -29.84 -14.59 -28.77
CA GLU A 463 -28.66 -13.76 -29.02
C GLU A 463 -28.77 -13.06 -30.38
N ARG A 464 -28.32 -11.81 -30.45
CA ARG A 464 -28.19 -11.01 -31.66
C ARG A 464 -26.87 -10.27 -31.63
N SER A 465 -26.27 -10.07 -32.80
CA SER A 465 -25.02 -9.34 -32.95
C SER A 465 -25.19 -8.21 -33.96
N VAL A 466 -24.66 -7.03 -33.62
CA VAL A 466 -24.73 -5.84 -34.45
C VAL A 466 -23.33 -5.26 -34.58
N THR A 467 -22.77 -5.25 -35.79
CA THR A 467 -21.46 -4.62 -36.06
C THR A 467 -21.58 -3.12 -35.89
N ALA A 468 -20.71 -2.52 -35.08
CA ALA A 468 -20.65 -1.08 -34.91
C ALA A 468 -19.66 -0.45 -35.88
N ALA A 469 -20.02 0.68 -36.46
CA ALA A 469 -19.12 1.54 -37.22
C ALA A 469 -18.30 2.40 -36.26
N VAL A 470 -16.99 2.50 -36.51
CA VAL A 470 -16.06 3.35 -35.74
C VAL A 470 -15.57 4.47 -36.64
N THR A 471 -15.81 5.73 -36.24
CA THR A 471 -15.39 6.91 -37.01
C THR A 471 -15.03 8.05 -36.07
N SER A 472 -13.87 8.70 -36.29
CA SER A 472 -13.48 9.97 -35.67
C SER A 472 -13.68 10.03 -34.12
N GLY A 473 -13.22 9.02 -33.40
CA GLY A 473 -13.31 9.00 -31.93
C GLY A 473 -14.70 8.67 -31.37
N ARG A 474 -15.57 8.08 -32.20
CA ARG A 474 -16.90 7.61 -31.78
C ARG A 474 -17.22 6.24 -32.40
N TRP A 475 -18.04 5.48 -31.71
CA TRP A 475 -18.65 4.27 -32.24
C TRP A 475 -20.16 4.46 -32.39
N ARG A 476 -20.74 3.74 -33.36
CA ARG A 476 -22.16 3.79 -33.67
C ARG A 476 -22.67 2.40 -34.07
N ALA A 477 -23.79 1.98 -33.51
CA ALA A 477 -24.48 0.76 -33.90
C ALA A 477 -25.96 1.03 -34.19
N ASP A 478 -26.45 0.50 -35.31
CA ASP A 478 -27.87 0.58 -35.72
C ASP A 478 -28.55 -0.73 -35.36
N VAL A 479 -29.43 -0.70 -34.34
CA VAL A 479 -30.14 -1.88 -33.83
C VAL A 479 -31.57 -1.85 -34.37
N SER A 480 -31.88 -2.79 -35.27
CA SER A 480 -33.24 -2.96 -35.82
C SER A 480 -34.20 -3.48 -34.77
N GLY A 481 -35.36 -2.85 -34.67
CA GLY A 481 -36.40 -3.32 -33.78
C GLY A 481 -37.06 -4.63 -34.22
N ASP A 482 -36.99 -4.97 -35.51
CA ASP A 482 -37.55 -6.20 -36.04
C ASP A 482 -36.71 -7.44 -35.72
N ASP A 483 -35.43 -7.24 -35.42
CA ASP A 483 -34.48 -8.30 -35.03
C ASP A 483 -34.58 -8.67 -33.56
N LEU A 484 -35.32 -7.91 -32.75
CA LEU A 484 -35.45 -8.12 -31.31
C LEU A 484 -36.83 -8.67 -30.93
N ASP A 485 -36.83 -9.74 -30.15
CA ASP A 485 -38.06 -10.20 -29.48
C ASP A 485 -38.46 -9.23 -28.35
N PRO A 486 -39.78 -9.18 -27.99
CA PRO A 486 -40.23 -8.32 -26.88
C PRO A 486 -39.55 -8.71 -25.55
N GLY A 487 -38.96 -7.71 -24.86
CA GLY A 487 -38.32 -7.91 -23.57
C GLY A 487 -37.10 -7.01 -23.35
N ARG A 488 -36.42 -7.22 -22.23
CA ARG A 488 -35.22 -6.47 -21.87
C ARG A 488 -33.97 -7.22 -22.33
N TRP A 489 -33.28 -6.64 -23.26
CA TRP A 489 -32.03 -7.14 -23.81
C TRP A 489 -30.84 -6.57 -23.07
N SER A 490 -29.95 -7.41 -22.53
CA SER A 490 -28.62 -6.99 -22.09
C SER A 490 -27.75 -6.70 -23.29
N VAL A 491 -26.91 -5.66 -23.17
CA VAL A 491 -25.99 -5.23 -24.23
C VAL A 491 -24.56 -5.36 -23.72
N ALA A 492 -23.75 -6.07 -24.47
CA ALA A 492 -22.32 -6.18 -24.23
C ALA A 492 -21.56 -5.87 -25.54
N ALA A 493 -20.27 -5.61 -25.45
CA ALA A 493 -19.40 -5.40 -26.58
C ALA A 493 -18.46 -6.57 -26.77
N ARG A 494 -18.33 -7.06 -28.01
CA ARG A 494 -17.26 -7.98 -28.40
C ARG A 494 -16.26 -7.24 -29.30
N LEU A 495 -15.00 -7.50 -29.07
CA LEU A 495 -13.88 -6.88 -29.80
C LEU A 495 -13.10 -7.94 -30.56
N GLY A 496 -13.18 -7.87 -31.89
CA GLY A 496 -12.60 -8.88 -32.79
C GLY A 496 -13.06 -10.29 -32.48
N ASP A 497 -12.13 -11.23 -32.50
CA ASP A 497 -12.35 -12.66 -32.22
C ASP A 497 -12.12 -13.02 -30.74
N LEU A 498 -11.99 -12.00 -29.85
CA LEU A 498 -11.83 -12.26 -28.43
C LEU A 498 -13.08 -12.98 -27.88
N PRO A 499 -12.93 -14.05 -27.10
CA PRO A 499 -14.06 -14.78 -26.55
C PRO A 499 -14.78 -14.03 -25.42
N GLN A 500 -14.18 -12.97 -24.89
CA GLN A 500 -14.72 -12.14 -23.83
C GLN A 500 -15.66 -11.07 -24.37
N SER A 501 -16.77 -10.86 -23.64
CA SER A 501 -17.67 -9.72 -23.86
C SER A 501 -17.42 -8.68 -22.80
N PHE A 502 -17.33 -7.41 -23.19
CA PHE A 502 -17.07 -6.28 -22.33
C PHE A 502 -18.36 -5.50 -22.00
N PRO A 503 -18.46 -4.92 -20.79
CA PRO A 503 -19.66 -4.18 -20.42
C PRO A 503 -19.84 -2.92 -21.29
N VAL A 504 -21.08 -2.66 -21.67
CA VAL A 504 -21.54 -1.39 -22.24
C VAL A 504 -22.31 -0.67 -21.15
N VAL A 505 -21.91 0.57 -20.85
CA VAL A 505 -22.49 1.36 -19.74
C VAL A 505 -23.03 2.68 -20.25
N THR A 506 -23.96 3.30 -19.52
CA THR A 506 -24.37 4.68 -19.80
C THR A 506 -23.43 5.65 -19.09
N ALA A 507 -23.28 6.87 -19.66
CA ALA A 507 -22.73 7.98 -18.91
C ALA A 507 -23.54 8.14 -17.61
N ARG A 508 -22.91 8.69 -16.52
CA ARG A 508 -23.52 8.81 -15.16
C ARG A 508 -24.85 9.59 -15.10
N MET A 509 -25.44 9.93 -16.23
CA MET A 509 -26.77 10.54 -16.34
C MET A 509 -27.71 9.60 -17.08
N PRO A 510 -28.98 9.51 -16.66
CA PRO A 510 -29.97 8.74 -17.41
C PRO A 510 -30.09 9.29 -18.83
N LEU A 511 -30.03 8.41 -19.81
CA LEU A 511 -30.30 8.79 -21.19
C LEU A 511 -31.76 9.31 -21.28
N PRO A 512 -32.06 10.37 -22.05
CA PRO A 512 -33.40 10.87 -22.21
C PRO A 512 -34.29 9.77 -22.79
N PRO A 513 -35.51 9.61 -22.28
CA PRO A 513 -36.48 8.66 -22.84
C PRO A 513 -36.77 9.04 -24.28
N LEU A 514 -36.81 8.05 -25.17
CA LEU A 514 -37.31 8.22 -26.53
C LEU A 514 -38.83 8.36 -26.54
N ASP A 515 -39.37 8.85 -27.66
CA ASP A 515 -40.83 8.92 -27.89
C ASP A 515 -41.47 7.56 -27.59
N ASP A 516 -42.57 7.55 -26.84
CA ASP A 516 -43.31 6.32 -26.47
C ASP A 516 -43.81 5.52 -27.69
N GLY A 517 -43.80 6.12 -28.88
CA GLY A 517 -44.13 5.48 -30.15
C GLY A 517 -43.04 4.53 -30.68
N TYR A 518 -41.81 4.65 -30.19
CA TYR A 518 -40.72 3.82 -30.69
C TYR A 518 -40.70 2.42 -30.08
N PRO A 519 -40.44 1.39 -30.89
CA PRO A 519 -40.53 0.01 -30.45
C PRO A 519 -39.44 -0.40 -29.47
N VAL A 520 -38.30 0.26 -29.48
CA VAL A 520 -37.14 -0.02 -28.61
C VAL A 520 -36.83 1.20 -27.76
N GLN A 521 -36.61 1.00 -26.46
CA GLN A 521 -36.30 2.05 -25.50
C GLN A 521 -34.97 1.75 -24.78
N PRO A 522 -34.12 2.76 -24.55
CA PRO A 522 -32.93 2.59 -23.75
C PRO A 522 -33.25 2.51 -22.25
N LEU A 523 -32.54 1.66 -21.53
CA LEU A 523 -32.60 1.55 -20.08
C LEU A 523 -31.21 1.52 -19.50
N ALA A 524 -31.08 1.89 -18.22
CA ALA A 524 -29.84 1.75 -17.45
C ALA A 524 -30.12 0.99 -16.16
N ASP A 525 -29.38 -0.07 -15.92
CA ASP A 525 -29.42 -0.77 -14.63
C ASP A 525 -28.42 -0.14 -13.66
N ARG A 526 -28.94 0.61 -12.68
CA ARG A 526 -28.12 1.29 -11.67
C ARG A 526 -27.51 0.34 -10.65
N LYS A 527 -28.12 -0.81 -10.42
CA LYS A 527 -27.63 -1.79 -9.44
C LYS A 527 -26.38 -2.52 -9.93
N ASP A 528 -26.23 -2.59 -11.26
CA ASP A 528 -25.12 -3.28 -11.91
C ASP A 528 -24.23 -2.28 -12.69
N GLY A 529 -23.78 -1.21 -12.01
CA GLY A 529 -22.79 -0.28 -12.53
C GLY A 529 -23.24 0.55 -13.74
N TRP A 530 -24.52 0.92 -13.83
CA TRP A 530 -25.07 1.67 -14.97
C TRP A 530 -25.04 0.90 -16.30
N ARG A 531 -25.15 -0.42 -16.29
CA ARG A 531 -25.21 -1.22 -17.53
C ARG A 531 -26.31 -0.73 -18.45
N PHE A 532 -25.95 -0.63 -19.73
CA PHE A 532 -26.88 -0.25 -20.79
C PHE A 532 -27.72 -1.46 -21.20
N LEU A 533 -29.04 -1.24 -21.32
CA LEU A 533 -30.02 -2.25 -21.73
C LEU A 533 -30.92 -1.67 -22.83
N LEU A 534 -31.54 -2.54 -23.62
CA LEU A 534 -32.58 -2.19 -24.57
C LEU A 534 -33.87 -2.90 -24.21
N ASP A 535 -34.99 -2.18 -24.13
CA ASP A 535 -36.33 -2.72 -23.87
C ASP A 535 -37.19 -2.70 -25.15
N ARG A 536 -37.39 -3.85 -25.74
CA ARG A 536 -38.31 -4.02 -26.88
C ARG A 536 -39.75 -4.15 -26.37
N ARG A 537 -40.57 -3.13 -26.61
CA ARG A 537 -41.97 -3.08 -26.17
C ARG A 537 -42.89 -3.82 -27.14
N THR A 538 -43.89 -4.54 -26.62
CA THR A 538 -44.98 -5.06 -27.44
C THR A 538 -45.96 -3.96 -27.79
N THR A 539 -46.37 -3.89 -29.04
CA THR A 539 -47.40 -2.92 -29.54
C THR A 539 -48.72 -3.00 -28.79
N ALA A 540 -49.01 -4.09 -28.04
CA ALA A 540 -50.22 -4.31 -27.27
C ALA A 540 -50.38 -3.41 -26.00
N ARG A 541 -49.33 -2.75 -25.52
CA ARG A 541 -49.41 -1.87 -24.33
C ARG A 541 -50.08 -0.50 -24.59
N LYS A 542 -50.28 -0.07 -25.84
CA LYS A 542 -50.99 1.17 -26.16
C LYS A 542 -52.50 1.15 -25.78
N GLY A 543 -53.12 -0.03 -25.63
CA GLY A 543 -54.52 -0.14 -25.28
C GLY A 543 -54.85 0.01 -23.78
N LEU A 544 -53.97 -0.49 -22.89
CA LEU A 544 -54.30 -0.53 -21.45
C LEU A 544 -53.95 0.75 -20.68
N ALA A 545 -52.89 1.48 -21.04
CA ALA A 545 -52.54 2.75 -20.40
C ALA A 545 -53.55 3.87 -20.75
N GLY A 546 -54.10 3.85 -21.96
CA GLY A 546 -55.18 4.78 -22.40
C GLY A 546 -56.52 4.53 -21.71
N VAL A 547 -56.85 3.30 -21.33
CA VAL A 547 -58.07 2.93 -20.63
C VAL A 547 -57.99 3.23 -19.13
N LEU A 548 -56.87 2.98 -18.49
CA LEU A 548 -56.64 3.31 -17.06
C LEU A 548 -56.54 4.82 -16.79
N GLY A 549 -56.02 5.61 -17.73
CA GLY A 549 -56.01 7.09 -17.66
C GLY A 549 -57.39 7.71 -17.76
N ARG A 550 -58.32 7.13 -18.56
CA ARG A 550 -59.72 7.60 -18.69
C ARG A 550 -60.63 7.19 -17.53
N VAL A 551 -60.32 6.10 -16.85
CA VAL A 551 -61.07 5.67 -15.66
C VAL A 551 -60.71 6.49 -14.42
N ARG A 552 -59.46 6.95 -14.28
CA ARG A 552 -59.03 7.86 -13.19
C ARG A 552 -59.52 9.31 -13.37
N GLY A 553 -59.82 9.75 -14.58
CA GLY A 553 -60.37 11.10 -14.86
C GLY A 553 -61.90 11.23 -14.66
N ARG A 554 -62.65 10.14 -14.35
CA ARG A 554 -64.06 10.16 -14.06
C ARG A 554 -64.46 9.95 -12.60
N LEU A 555 -63.43 9.86 -11.70
CA LEU A 555 -63.62 9.70 -10.25
C LEU A 555 -62.99 10.87 -9.48
N ARG A 556 -63.01 12.08 -10.06
CA ARG A 556 -62.81 13.33 -9.32
C ARG A 556 -63.96 14.26 -9.63
#